data_30b8de76fca91427158293441fe83484
#
_entry.id   30b8de76fca91427158293441fe83484
#
_cell.length_a   1.000
_cell.length_b   1.000
_cell.length_c   1.000
_cell.angle_alpha   90.00
_cell.angle_beta   90.00
_cell.angle_gamma   90.00
#
_symmetry.space_group_name_H-M   'P 1'
#
loop_
_entity.id
_entity.type
_entity.pdbx_description
1 polymer ?
#
loop_
_entity_poly.entity_id
_entity_poly.type
_entity_poly.pdbx_seq_one_letter_code
_entity_poly.pdbx_strand_id
1 'polypeptide(L)'
;MKWFSLLVVLSLVAVSCGKKPEDKPPSATSTPYGSPQEIAAYLQVIDPLVMQLNNAHQELYKQVGTSGRATGANLAEAMQQGRPQLQQALAQLEKISPPSLLAPFHEKLKKLVQLRLDAYGQTIDGWQLEQAKDPQFKHHYDQGEQQLAEAQSLGSQLGEERQQIQQALIQATPPQQATSR
;
A
#
# COMPACT_ATOMS: atom_id res chain seq x y z
N MET A 1 66.01 52.15 23.93
CA MET A 1 64.99 53.04 24.46
C MET A 1 63.74 52.21 24.54
N LYS A 2 63.49 51.67 25.65
CA LYS A 2 62.36 51.80 26.59
C LYS A 2 61.04 51.85 25.87
N TRP A 3 60.41 51.13 26.16
CA TRP A 3 59.42 50.86 26.74
C TRP A 3 58.39 50.18 27.03
N PHE A 4 57.67 49.86 27.77
CA PHE A 4 56.60 49.67 28.77
C PHE A 4 55.52 48.61 28.34
N SER A 5 55.60 47.53 29.09
CA SER A 5 54.54 46.59 29.35
C SER A 5 53.27 47.27 29.85
N LEU A 6 52.14 46.86 29.30
CA LEU A 6 50.86 46.96 29.99
C LEU A 6 50.13 45.64 29.92
N LEU A 7 50.18 44.91 31.02
CA LEU A 7 49.42 43.68 31.26
C LEU A 7 47.99 44.10 31.58
N VAL A 8 47.08 43.85 30.64
CA VAL A 8 45.65 43.93 30.90
C VAL A 8 45.16 42.50 31.20
N VAL A 9 44.94 42.22 32.47
CA VAL A 9 44.30 41.02 32.93
C VAL A 9 42.80 41.12 32.64
N LEU A 10 42.35 40.46 31.57
CA LEU A 10 40.94 40.35 31.25
C LEU A 10 40.34 39.16 31.96
N SER A 11 39.63 39.40 33.04
CA SER A 11 38.90 38.40 33.80
C SER A 11 37.71 37.91 32.95
N LEU A 12 37.83 36.72 32.37
CA LEU A 12 36.72 36.02 31.71
C LEU A 12 35.78 35.48 32.79
N VAL A 13 34.67 36.17 32.97
CA VAL A 13 33.53 35.64 33.72
C VAL A 13 32.84 34.61 32.77
N ALA A 14 33.06 33.31 33.09
CA ALA A 14 32.35 32.22 32.45
C ALA A 14 30.88 32.23 32.90
N VAL A 15 30.04 32.86 32.11
CA VAL A 15 28.59 32.69 32.26
C VAL A 15 28.25 31.27 31.78
N SER A 16 28.11 30.37 32.72
CA SER A 16 27.56 29.04 32.51
C SER A 16 26.08 29.20 32.15
N CYS A 17 25.77 29.29 30.85
CA CYS A 17 24.43 29.08 30.39
C CYS A 17 24.04 27.63 30.60
N GLY A 18 23.30 27.40 31.70
CA GLY A 18 22.64 26.12 31.93
C GLY A 18 21.75 25.82 30.70
N LYS A 19 22.15 24.83 29.88
CA LYS A 19 21.28 24.23 28.89
C LYS A 19 20.09 23.66 29.65
N LYS A 20 18.93 24.33 29.44
CA LYS A 20 17.62 23.76 29.77
C LYS A 20 17.59 22.37 29.15
N PRO A 21 17.22 21.32 29.88
CA PRO A 21 17.02 20.01 29.21
C PRO A 21 16.01 20.23 28.13
N GLU A 22 16.47 20.01 26.91
CA GLU A 22 15.63 19.98 25.74
C GLU A 22 14.66 18.81 25.95
N ASP A 23 13.39 19.10 26.19
CA ASP A 23 12.33 18.12 26.25
C ASP A 23 12.30 17.40 24.91
N LYS A 24 13.13 16.35 24.80
CA LYS A 24 13.14 15.47 23.66
C LYS A 24 11.73 14.86 23.60
N PRO A 25 10.97 15.07 22.52
CA PRO A 25 9.65 14.48 22.44
C PRO A 25 9.77 12.98 22.67
N PRO A 26 8.83 12.35 23.39
CA PRO A 26 8.91 10.93 23.70
C PRO A 26 9.17 10.18 22.40
N SER A 27 10.25 9.41 22.38
CA SER A 27 10.65 8.62 21.21
C SER A 27 9.48 7.74 20.85
N ALA A 28 8.85 7.99 19.70
CA ALA A 28 7.77 7.17 19.21
C ALA A 28 8.25 5.72 19.20
N THR A 29 7.53 4.84 19.89
CA THR A 29 7.89 3.43 20.01
C THR A 29 7.86 2.83 18.62
N SER A 30 9.00 2.32 18.15
CA SER A 30 9.08 1.64 16.85
C SER A 30 8.20 0.40 16.86
N THR A 31 7.45 0.19 15.79
CA THR A 31 6.61 -1.00 15.59
C THR A 31 7.35 -2.06 14.75
N PRO A 32 6.82 -3.29 14.64
CA PRO A 32 7.34 -4.29 13.70
C PRO A 32 7.34 -3.85 12.24
N TYR A 33 6.57 -2.81 11.91
CA TYR A 33 6.38 -2.29 10.55
C TYR A 33 7.11 -0.95 10.30
N GLY A 34 7.84 -0.44 11.27
CA GLY A 34 8.58 0.83 11.18
C GLY A 34 8.11 1.89 12.17
N SER A 35 8.49 3.13 11.95
CA SER A 35 8.03 4.25 12.76
C SER A 35 6.56 4.58 12.46
N PRO A 36 5.78 5.07 13.43
CA PRO A 36 4.39 5.49 13.22
C PRO A 36 4.24 6.49 12.07
N GLN A 37 5.20 7.39 11.89
CA GLN A 37 5.18 8.39 10.82
C GLN A 37 5.34 7.74 9.43
N GLU A 38 6.27 6.79 9.28
CA GLU A 38 6.47 6.06 8.01
C GLU A 38 5.25 5.23 7.66
N ILE A 39 4.66 4.52 8.64
CA ILE A 39 3.45 3.73 8.44
C ILE A 39 2.29 4.63 8.01
N ALA A 40 2.05 5.74 8.72
CA ALA A 40 0.96 6.65 8.41
C ALA A 40 1.10 7.25 7.01
N ALA A 41 2.31 7.72 6.66
CA ALA A 41 2.58 8.27 5.34
C ALA A 41 2.37 7.22 4.22
N TYR A 42 2.82 5.99 4.43
CA TYR A 42 2.63 4.90 3.48
C TYR A 42 1.15 4.54 3.32
N LEU A 43 0.40 4.36 4.41
CA LEU A 43 -1.02 4.05 4.35
C LEU A 43 -1.83 5.16 3.68
N GLN A 44 -1.48 6.42 3.90
CA GLN A 44 -2.13 7.56 3.25
C GLN A 44 -2.06 7.49 1.72
N VAL A 45 -0.96 6.95 1.18
CA VAL A 45 -0.77 6.79 -0.27
C VAL A 45 -1.42 5.51 -0.80
N ILE A 46 -1.33 4.42 -0.02
CA ILE A 46 -1.80 3.10 -0.46
C ILE A 46 -3.32 2.92 -0.32
N ASP A 47 -3.93 3.46 0.73
CA ASP A 47 -5.35 3.23 1.01
C ASP A 47 -6.29 3.66 -0.13
N PRO A 48 -6.10 4.81 -0.79
CA PRO A 48 -6.90 5.17 -1.96
C PRO A 48 -6.79 4.14 -3.10
N LEU A 49 -5.59 3.58 -3.34
CA LEU A 49 -5.37 2.56 -4.36
C LEU A 49 -6.06 1.25 -4.01
N VAL A 50 -5.97 0.82 -2.75
CA VAL A 50 -6.66 -0.39 -2.27
C VAL A 50 -8.17 -0.23 -2.38
N MET A 51 -8.71 0.94 -2.05
CA MET A 51 -10.15 1.23 -2.23
C MET A 51 -10.55 1.19 -3.71
N GLN A 52 -9.75 1.78 -4.61
CA GLN A 52 -10.00 1.74 -6.05
C GLN A 52 -10.01 0.30 -6.57
N LEU A 53 -9.05 -0.53 -6.16
CA LEU A 53 -8.97 -1.95 -6.53
C LEU A 53 -10.17 -2.76 -6.03
N ASN A 54 -10.64 -2.49 -4.82
CA ASN A 54 -11.82 -3.15 -4.26
C ASN A 54 -13.10 -2.72 -4.98
N ASN A 55 -13.25 -1.44 -5.29
CA ASN A 55 -14.39 -0.92 -6.02
C ASN A 55 -14.45 -1.50 -7.44
N ALA A 56 -13.32 -1.54 -8.16
CA ALA A 56 -13.24 -2.15 -9.49
C ALA A 56 -13.65 -3.63 -9.46
N HIS A 57 -13.23 -4.37 -8.44
CA HIS A 57 -13.60 -5.76 -8.26
C HIS A 57 -15.10 -5.95 -7.97
N GLN A 58 -15.67 -5.13 -7.08
CA GLN A 58 -17.11 -5.16 -6.80
C GLN A 58 -17.96 -4.81 -8.02
N GLU A 59 -17.52 -3.82 -8.82
CA GLU A 59 -18.23 -3.43 -10.02
C GLU A 59 -18.26 -4.55 -11.06
N LEU A 60 -17.16 -5.27 -11.24
CA LEU A 60 -17.11 -6.45 -12.09
C LEU A 60 -18.16 -7.50 -11.65
N TYR A 61 -18.24 -7.82 -10.37
CA TYR A 61 -19.23 -8.77 -9.86
C TYR A 61 -20.68 -8.29 -10.05
N LYS A 62 -20.93 -7.00 -9.91
CA LYS A 62 -22.25 -6.43 -10.18
C LYS A 62 -22.62 -6.59 -11.64
N GLN A 63 -21.72 -6.24 -12.58
CA GLN A 63 -21.97 -6.35 -14.02
C GLN A 63 -22.27 -7.80 -14.42
N VAL A 64 -21.51 -8.75 -13.93
CA VAL A 64 -21.72 -10.18 -14.19
C VAL A 64 -23.01 -10.69 -13.52
N GLY A 65 -23.29 -10.27 -12.29
CA GLY A 65 -24.45 -10.71 -11.51
C GLY A 65 -25.78 -10.17 -12.05
N THR A 66 -25.80 -8.94 -12.60
CA THR A 66 -27.02 -8.32 -13.14
C THR A 66 -27.45 -8.92 -14.50
N SER A 67 -26.55 -9.59 -15.21
CA SER A 67 -26.89 -10.25 -16.48
C SER A 67 -27.62 -11.59 -16.34
N GLY A 68 -27.94 -12.03 -15.11
CA GLY A 68 -28.77 -13.20 -14.81
C GLY A 68 -28.12 -14.56 -15.08
N ARG A 69 -27.08 -14.65 -15.87
CA ARG A 69 -26.17 -15.79 -16.04
C ARG A 69 -24.80 -15.27 -16.44
N ALA A 70 -23.78 -15.67 -15.69
CA ALA A 70 -22.41 -15.46 -16.13
C ALA A 70 -22.16 -16.30 -17.39
N THR A 71 -22.12 -15.64 -18.54
CA THR A 71 -21.67 -16.25 -19.79
C THR A 71 -20.23 -15.85 -20.04
N GLY A 72 -19.48 -16.64 -20.81
CA GLY A 72 -18.12 -16.28 -21.22
C GLY A 72 -18.05 -14.89 -21.84
N ALA A 73 -19.06 -14.51 -22.64
CA ALA A 73 -19.19 -13.18 -23.26
C ALA A 73 -19.25 -12.05 -22.22
N ASN A 74 -20.21 -12.14 -21.30
CA ASN A 74 -20.44 -11.08 -20.31
C ASN A 74 -19.23 -10.94 -19.37
N LEU A 75 -18.61 -12.06 -19.03
CA LEU A 75 -17.43 -12.08 -18.17
C LEU A 75 -16.22 -11.46 -18.89
N ALA A 76 -15.97 -11.85 -20.14
CA ALA A 76 -14.88 -11.29 -20.95
C ALA A 76 -15.07 -9.78 -21.18
N GLU A 77 -16.30 -9.33 -21.48
CA GLU A 77 -16.60 -7.90 -21.64
C GLU A 77 -16.34 -7.12 -20.35
N ALA A 78 -16.85 -7.59 -19.21
CA ALA A 78 -16.63 -6.93 -17.92
C ALA A 78 -15.14 -6.88 -17.54
N MET A 79 -14.39 -7.96 -17.81
CA MET A 79 -12.94 -7.99 -17.56
C MET A 79 -12.17 -7.09 -18.52
N GLN A 80 -12.59 -7.01 -19.80
CA GLN A 80 -11.98 -6.08 -20.76
C GLN A 80 -12.17 -4.62 -20.34
N GLN A 81 -13.34 -4.27 -19.81
CA GLN A 81 -13.62 -2.93 -19.28
C GLN A 81 -12.85 -2.63 -17.98
N GLY A 82 -12.66 -3.60 -17.11
CA GLY A 82 -11.95 -3.44 -15.85
C GLY A 82 -10.42 -3.44 -15.97
N ARG A 83 -9.88 -4.06 -17.02
CA ARG A 83 -8.42 -4.24 -17.22
C ARG A 83 -7.60 -2.94 -17.17
N PRO A 84 -8.00 -1.82 -17.82
CA PRO A 84 -7.27 -0.58 -17.77
C PRO A 84 -7.11 -0.01 -16.35
N GLN A 85 -8.11 -0.16 -15.49
CA GLN A 85 -8.06 0.30 -14.10
C GLN A 85 -7.02 -0.49 -13.29
N LEU A 86 -6.94 -1.81 -13.48
CA LEU A 86 -5.92 -2.64 -12.86
C LEU A 86 -4.51 -2.30 -13.36
N GLN A 87 -4.35 -2.06 -14.66
CA GLN A 87 -3.07 -1.62 -15.23
C GLN A 87 -2.62 -0.29 -14.66
N GLN A 88 -3.54 0.67 -14.53
CA GLN A 88 -3.25 1.96 -13.91
C GLN A 88 -2.86 1.81 -12.44
N ALA A 89 -3.55 0.98 -11.69
CA ALA A 89 -3.25 0.72 -10.29
C ALA A 89 -1.87 0.06 -10.12
N LEU A 90 -1.53 -0.92 -10.95
CA LEU A 90 -0.20 -1.54 -10.95
C LEU A 90 0.89 -0.52 -11.24
N ALA A 91 0.72 0.30 -12.28
CA ALA A 91 1.67 1.34 -12.64
C ALA A 91 1.82 2.44 -11.56
N GLN A 92 0.81 2.68 -10.74
CA GLN A 92 0.90 3.55 -9.57
C GLN A 92 1.65 2.88 -8.43
N LEU A 93 1.36 1.61 -8.13
CA LEU A 93 2.10 0.83 -7.13
C LEU A 93 3.59 0.75 -7.44
N GLU A 94 3.96 0.55 -8.69
CA GLU A 94 5.36 0.48 -9.12
C GLU A 94 6.16 1.77 -8.88
N LYS A 95 5.49 2.91 -8.81
CA LYS A 95 6.12 4.22 -8.54
C LYS A 95 6.30 4.52 -7.06
N ILE A 96 5.65 3.75 -6.19
CA ILE A 96 5.70 3.95 -4.76
C ILE A 96 6.90 3.21 -4.19
N SER A 97 7.75 3.93 -3.45
CA SER A 97 8.83 3.35 -2.68
C SER A 97 8.35 3.11 -1.25
N PRO A 98 8.03 1.87 -0.86
CA PRO A 98 7.56 1.57 0.48
C PRO A 98 8.69 1.68 1.50
N PRO A 99 8.41 1.98 2.78
CA PRO A 99 9.36 1.77 3.87
C PRO A 99 9.84 0.31 3.87
N SER A 100 11.10 0.09 4.25
CA SER A 100 11.74 -1.24 4.13
C SER A 100 10.97 -2.37 4.82
N LEU A 101 10.36 -2.09 5.99
CA LEU A 101 9.58 -3.07 6.75
C LEU A 101 8.17 -3.30 6.17
N LEU A 102 7.70 -2.42 5.29
CA LEU A 102 6.42 -2.56 4.56
C LEU A 102 6.61 -3.06 3.12
N ALA A 103 7.86 -3.22 2.67
CA ALA A 103 8.15 -3.72 1.32
C ALA A 103 7.50 -5.09 1.03
N PRO A 104 7.52 -6.09 1.94
CA PRO A 104 6.84 -7.37 1.69
C PRO A 104 5.33 -7.23 1.49
N PHE A 105 4.67 -6.36 2.26
CA PHE A 105 3.25 -6.05 2.08
C PHE A 105 2.99 -5.40 0.72
N HIS A 106 3.83 -4.45 0.33
CA HIS A 106 3.74 -3.76 -0.95
C HIS A 106 3.90 -4.71 -2.15
N GLU A 107 4.86 -5.63 -2.11
CA GLU A 107 5.05 -6.62 -3.16
C GLU A 107 3.85 -7.59 -3.26
N LYS A 108 3.23 -7.95 -2.14
CA LYS A 108 1.99 -8.73 -2.16
C LYS A 108 0.83 -7.96 -2.83
N LEU A 109 0.72 -6.65 -2.61
CA LEU A 109 -0.27 -5.81 -3.31
C LEU A 109 -0.06 -5.81 -4.82
N LYS A 110 1.18 -5.65 -5.27
CA LYS A 110 1.53 -5.72 -6.70
C LYS A 110 1.18 -7.10 -7.27
N LYS A 111 1.55 -8.18 -6.56
CA LYS A 111 1.21 -9.55 -6.96
C LYS A 111 -0.31 -9.75 -7.08
N LEU A 112 -1.10 -9.22 -6.15
CA LEU A 112 -2.55 -9.29 -6.21
C LEU A 112 -3.11 -8.67 -7.50
N VAL A 113 -2.61 -7.48 -7.85
CA VAL A 113 -3.06 -6.78 -9.07
C VAL A 113 -2.62 -7.55 -10.32
N GLN A 114 -1.40 -8.07 -10.35
CA GLN A 114 -0.89 -8.86 -11.47
C GLN A 114 -1.72 -10.15 -11.67
N LEU A 115 -2.01 -10.89 -10.60
CA LEU A 115 -2.86 -12.09 -10.67
C LEU A 115 -4.23 -11.79 -11.27
N ARG A 116 -4.84 -10.65 -10.90
CA ARG A 116 -6.12 -10.23 -11.49
C ARG A 116 -5.98 -9.88 -12.97
N LEU A 117 -4.91 -9.18 -13.35
CA LEU A 117 -4.64 -8.84 -14.75
C LEU A 117 -4.45 -10.09 -15.62
N ASP A 118 -3.70 -11.06 -15.12
CA ASP A 118 -3.45 -12.32 -15.80
C ASP A 118 -4.75 -13.12 -15.94
N ALA A 119 -5.54 -13.23 -14.88
CA ALA A 119 -6.84 -13.87 -14.90
C ALA A 119 -7.80 -13.24 -15.90
N TYR A 120 -7.81 -11.90 -15.98
CA TYR A 120 -8.64 -11.19 -16.96
C TYR A 120 -8.17 -11.48 -18.39
N GLY A 121 -6.83 -11.52 -18.61
CA GLY A 121 -6.26 -11.93 -19.89
C GLY A 121 -6.72 -13.33 -20.27
N GLN A 122 -6.54 -14.31 -19.39
CA GLN A 122 -6.94 -15.70 -19.63
C GLN A 122 -8.43 -15.84 -19.94
N THR A 123 -9.28 -15.12 -19.23
CA THR A 123 -10.74 -15.19 -19.48
C THR A 123 -11.12 -14.57 -20.83
N ILE A 124 -10.51 -13.46 -21.21
CA ILE A 124 -10.75 -12.80 -22.52
C ILE A 124 -10.26 -13.71 -23.65
N ASP A 125 -9.07 -14.28 -23.52
CA ASP A 125 -8.49 -15.20 -24.51
C ASP A 125 -9.35 -16.48 -24.64
N GLY A 126 -9.78 -17.03 -23.50
CA GLY A 126 -10.70 -18.17 -23.46
C GLY A 126 -12.00 -17.90 -24.24
N TRP A 127 -12.60 -16.71 -24.04
CA TRP A 127 -13.78 -16.32 -24.80
C TRP A 127 -13.52 -16.21 -26.31
N GLN A 128 -12.40 -15.64 -26.72
CA GLN A 128 -12.04 -15.53 -28.13
C GLN A 128 -11.86 -16.91 -28.78
N LEU A 129 -11.19 -17.83 -28.08
CA LEU A 129 -11.00 -19.21 -28.52
C LEU A 129 -12.33 -19.98 -28.57
N GLU A 130 -13.23 -19.76 -27.62
CA GLU A 130 -14.57 -20.37 -27.63
C GLU A 130 -15.37 -19.94 -28.86
N GLN A 131 -15.31 -18.64 -29.22
CA GLN A 131 -15.94 -18.13 -30.47
C GLN A 131 -15.32 -18.76 -31.72
N ALA A 132 -14.00 -19.03 -31.70
CA ALA A 132 -13.31 -19.72 -32.78
C ALA A 132 -13.55 -21.25 -32.78
N LYS A 133 -14.27 -21.79 -31.79
CA LYS A 133 -14.46 -23.22 -31.56
C LYS A 133 -13.13 -23.98 -31.32
N ASP A 134 -12.11 -23.30 -30.83
CA ASP A 134 -10.83 -23.90 -30.46
C ASP A 134 -10.97 -24.60 -29.10
N PRO A 135 -10.65 -25.90 -28.98
CA PRO A 135 -10.82 -26.64 -27.73
C PRO A 135 -9.94 -26.13 -26.58
N GLN A 136 -8.92 -25.32 -26.83
CA GLN A 136 -8.05 -24.74 -25.81
C GLN A 136 -8.78 -23.71 -24.93
N PHE A 137 -9.95 -23.22 -25.32
CA PHE A 137 -10.71 -22.24 -24.52
C PHE A 137 -10.92 -22.68 -23.08
N LYS A 138 -11.14 -23.98 -22.84
CA LYS A 138 -11.32 -24.52 -21.48
C LYS A 138 -10.09 -24.32 -20.62
N HIS A 139 -8.90 -24.58 -21.17
CA HIS A 139 -7.64 -24.40 -20.45
C HIS A 139 -7.45 -22.95 -20.02
N HIS A 140 -7.78 -21.99 -20.86
CA HIS A 140 -7.71 -20.57 -20.52
C HIS A 140 -8.71 -20.20 -19.42
N TYR A 141 -9.93 -20.69 -19.47
CA TYR A 141 -10.91 -20.45 -18.39
C TYR A 141 -10.44 -21.05 -17.06
N ASP A 142 -9.95 -22.29 -17.07
CA ASP A 142 -9.43 -22.96 -15.86
C ASP A 142 -8.25 -22.19 -15.25
N GLN A 143 -7.34 -21.71 -16.08
CA GLN A 143 -6.23 -20.87 -15.62
C GLN A 143 -6.71 -19.53 -15.03
N GLY A 144 -7.65 -18.88 -15.70
CA GLY A 144 -8.25 -17.63 -15.21
C GLY A 144 -8.93 -17.82 -13.84
N GLU A 145 -9.70 -18.89 -13.69
CA GLU A 145 -10.36 -19.24 -12.42
C GLU A 145 -9.34 -19.52 -11.29
N GLN A 146 -8.30 -20.28 -11.59
CA GLN A 146 -7.23 -20.56 -10.64
C GLN A 146 -6.52 -19.27 -10.17
N GLN A 147 -6.20 -18.37 -11.09
CA GLN A 147 -5.56 -17.09 -10.77
C GLN A 147 -6.48 -16.17 -9.96
N LEU A 148 -7.79 -16.16 -10.25
CA LEU A 148 -8.76 -15.42 -9.43
C LEU A 148 -8.87 -15.98 -8.01
N ALA A 149 -8.85 -17.30 -7.86
CA ALA A 149 -8.87 -17.94 -6.55
C ALA A 149 -7.60 -17.62 -5.74
N GLU A 150 -6.41 -17.62 -6.38
CA GLU A 150 -5.15 -17.19 -5.75
C GLU A 150 -5.22 -15.71 -5.35
N ALA A 151 -5.72 -14.85 -6.25
CA ALA A 151 -5.90 -13.42 -5.98
C ALA A 151 -6.85 -13.17 -4.80
N GLN A 152 -7.94 -13.93 -4.70
CA GLN A 152 -8.88 -13.83 -3.58
C GLN A 152 -8.23 -14.23 -2.25
N SER A 153 -7.50 -15.33 -2.22
CA SER A 153 -6.76 -15.79 -1.04
C SER A 153 -5.72 -14.75 -0.60
N LEU A 154 -4.95 -14.23 -1.53
CA LEU A 154 -3.95 -13.18 -1.27
C LEU A 154 -4.61 -11.89 -0.79
N GLY A 155 -5.76 -11.52 -1.35
CA GLY A 155 -6.53 -10.35 -0.93
C GLY A 155 -7.00 -10.45 0.52
N SER A 156 -7.44 -11.63 0.96
CA SER A 156 -7.81 -11.89 2.37
C SER A 156 -6.61 -11.74 3.31
N GLN A 157 -5.47 -12.33 2.97
CA GLN A 157 -4.23 -12.21 3.74
C GLN A 157 -3.77 -10.74 3.85
N LEU A 158 -3.83 -9.99 2.76
CA LEU A 158 -3.50 -8.56 2.76
C LEU A 158 -4.46 -7.74 3.62
N GLY A 159 -5.74 -8.09 3.66
CA GLY A 159 -6.72 -7.48 4.55
C GLY A 159 -6.35 -7.65 6.03
N GLU A 160 -6.00 -8.86 6.43
CA GLU A 160 -5.56 -9.18 7.79
C GLU A 160 -4.25 -8.47 8.15
N GLU A 161 -3.25 -8.52 7.26
CA GLU A 161 -1.95 -7.87 7.48
C GLU A 161 -2.11 -6.34 7.60
N ARG A 162 -2.98 -5.73 6.76
CA ARG A 162 -3.28 -4.30 6.85
C ARG A 162 -3.92 -3.93 8.19
N GLN A 163 -4.81 -4.77 8.72
CA GLN A 163 -5.38 -4.56 10.06
C GLN A 163 -4.30 -4.61 11.14
N GLN A 164 -3.37 -5.55 11.07
CA GLN A 164 -2.24 -5.64 12.01
C GLN A 164 -1.35 -4.39 11.94
N ILE A 165 -1.05 -3.89 10.73
CA ILE A 165 -0.30 -2.65 10.53
C ILE A 165 -1.03 -1.46 11.17
N GLN A 166 -2.33 -1.34 10.98
CA GLN A 166 -3.14 -0.28 11.59
C GLN A 166 -3.19 -0.36 13.12
N GLN A 167 -3.34 -1.56 13.66
CA GLN A 167 -3.33 -1.78 15.11
C GLN A 167 -1.97 -1.38 15.72
N ALA A 168 -0.87 -1.76 15.07
CA ALA A 168 0.47 -1.38 15.51
C ALA A 168 0.65 0.15 15.48
N LEU A 169 0.14 0.83 14.46
CA LEU A 169 0.15 2.30 14.37
C LEU A 169 -0.63 2.94 15.52
N ILE A 170 -1.85 2.45 15.82
CA ILE A 170 -2.69 2.97 16.90
C ILE A 170 -2.01 2.79 18.26
N GLN A 171 -1.43 1.62 18.52
CA GLN A 171 -0.75 1.32 19.80
C GLN A 171 0.51 2.16 20.01
N ALA A 172 1.23 2.49 18.93
CA ALA A 172 2.45 3.27 19.00
C ALA A 172 2.22 4.79 19.03
N THR A 173 0.98 5.24 18.78
CA THR A 173 0.63 6.67 18.83
C THR A 173 0.07 6.98 20.23
N PRO A 174 0.79 7.73 21.07
CA PRO A 174 0.29 8.08 22.39
C PRO A 174 -1.02 8.87 22.25
N PRO A 175 -2.00 8.66 23.15
CA PRO A 175 -3.23 9.43 23.13
C PRO A 175 -2.87 10.92 23.25
N GLN A 176 -3.30 11.73 22.29
CA GLN A 176 -3.16 13.18 22.39
C GLN A 176 -3.89 13.59 23.66
N GLN A 177 -3.13 14.02 24.69
CA GLN A 177 -3.72 14.65 25.86
C GLN A 177 -4.52 15.84 25.35
N ALA A 178 -5.83 15.73 25.45
CA ALA A 178 -6.71 16.84 25.19
C ALA A 178 -6.31 17.96 26.16
N THR A 179 -5.57 18.94 25.65
CA THR A 179 -5.33 20.19 26.37
C THR A 179 -6.68 20.88 26.47
N SER A 180 -7.42 20.55 27.54
CA SER A 180 -8.56 21.34 27.98
C SER A 180 -8.03 22.73 28.35
N ARG A 181 -8.32 23.67 27.48
CA ARG A 181 -8.30 25.11 27.82
C ARG A 181 -9.64 25.51 28.44
#